data_3c2fa41047f2d6a0858e89a08291a2cc
#
_entry.id   3c2fa41047f2d6a0858e89a08291a2cc
#
_cell.length_a   1.000
_cell.length_b   1.000
_cell.length_c   1.000
_cell.angle_alpha   90.00
_cell.angle_beta   90.00
_cell.angle_gamma   90.00
#
_symmetry.space_group_name_H-M   'P 1'
#
loop_
_entity.id
_entity.type
_entity.pdbx_description
1 polymer ?
#
loop_
_entity_poly.entity_id
_entity_poly.type
_entity_poly.pdbx_seq_one_letter_code
_entity_poly.pdbx_strand_id
1 'polypeptide(L)'
;MMPLRQNFDLFRDIDLSCTDQLREIGIRGEAKVVPGGLEIKFAEFNSYTLGALGSMPVKGLDFREVKLPKISDFSHFPISSLSVPAGSTFEISDLNCFQLKTFNAEGILGEDFDELSNHPLEFLNLARTKVKDLSFCREAQLESLNLEQCEISNLSQLGSQKKLRELNLFKCKIEEISTLEESPLENLNLSGNPISNISPLASCPLKELEMRATRINSLDPLRNCPLENLQLPGSPVTLLGSISSCPVQKLNIVGLKIEDFACLQQMPLKSLALSPDKLSTNDFEIIQELNLDYLLGPGDPKDQGSSVFFEKYSSYFQT
;
A
#
# COMPACT_ATOMS: atom_id res chain seq x y z
N MET A 1 -1.42 -8.56 -5.10
CA MET A 1 -0.35 -7.61 -4.73
C MET A 1 -0.78 -6.28 -5.37
N MET A 2 -0.98 -5.38 -4.72
CA MET A 2 -1.65 -4.37 -3.99
C MET A 2 -1.58 -2.99 -4.53
N PRO A 3 -2.69 -2.22 -4.50
CA PRO A 3 -2.70 -0.81 -4.89
C PRO A 3 -1.76 0.08 -4.08
N LEU A 4 -1.50 -0.22 -2.81
CA LEU A 4 -0.63 0.59 -1.95
C LEU A 4 0.83 0.73 -2.42
N ARG A 5 1.33 -0.20 -3.26
CA ARG A 5 2.65 -0.01 -3.91
C ARG A 5 2.60 0.97 -5.09
N GLN A 6 1.43 1.24 -5.62
CA GLN A 6 1.29 2.05 -6.84
C GLN A 6 1.53 3.54 -6.61
N ASN A 7 1.26 4.05 -5.39
CA ASN A 7 1.43 5.47 -5.10
C ASN A 7 2.88 5.88 -4.84
N PHE A 8 3.77 4.91 -4.58
CA PHE A 8 5.20 5.14 -4.49
C PHE A 8 5.94 4.91 -5.82
N ASP A 9 5.23 4.49 -6.88
CA ASP A 9 5.81 4.45 -8.21
C ASP A 9 5.64 5.81 -8.90
N LEU A 10 6.54 6.72 -8.56
CA LEU A 10 6.58 8.09 -9.06
C LEU A 10 6.69 8.19 -10.59
N PHE A 11 7.02 7.07 -11.27
CA PHE A 11 7.27 7.00 -12.72
C PHE A 11 6.19 6.26 -13.50
N ARG A 12 4.94 6.27 -13.04
CA ARG A 12 3.82 5.67 -13.77
C ARG A 12 3.54 6.31 -15.13
N ASP A 13 3.79 7.62 -15.24
CA ASP A 13 3.52 8.40 -16.43
C ASP A 13 4.83 8.98 -16.97
N ILE A 14 5.64 8.12 -17.61
CA ILE A 14 6.89 8.52 -18.25
C ILE A 14 6.58 9.44 -19.41
N ASP A 15 7.20 10.63 -19.42
CA ASP A 15 7.20 11.48 -20.59
C ASP A 15 8.33 11.04 -21.55
N LEU A 16 7.94 10.37 -22.63
CA LEU A 16 8.89 9.85 -23.62
C LEU A 16 9.72 10.97 -24.28
N SER A 17 9.13 12.15 -24.50
CA SER A 17 9.82 13.31 -25.08
C SER A 17 10.92 13.82 -24.14
N CYS A 18 10.64 13.95 -22.85
CA CYS A 18 11.66 14.35 -21.87
C CYS A 18 12.72 13.27 -21.67
N THR A 19 12.33 11.99 -21.72
CA THR A 19 13.26 10.87 -21.64
C THR A 19 14.25 10.87 -22.82
N ASP A 20 13.79 11.15 -24.02
CA ASP A 20 14.66 11.25 -25.21
C ASP A 20 15.60 12.45 -25.12
N GLN A 21 15.16 13.60 -24.61
CA GLN A 21 16.02 14.75 -24.34
C GLN A 21 17.13 14.43 -23.32
N LEU A 22 16.81 13.66 -22.26
CA LEU A 22 17.85 13.19 -21.32
C LEU A 22 18.92 12.33 -22.02
N ARG A 23 18.51 11.44 -22.92
CA ARG A 23 19.43 10.60 -23.69
C ARG A 23 20.33 11.40 -24.62
N GLU A 24 19.82 12.44 -25.26
CA GLU A 24 20.59 13.35 -26.13
C GLU A 24 21.73 14.05 -25.39
N ILE A 25 21.56 14.36 -24.10
CA ILE A 25 22.60 14.93 -23.24
C ILE A 25 23.41 13.87 -22.46
N GLY A 26 23.23 12.59 -22.81
CA GLY A 26 23.99 11.48 -22.25
C GLY A 26 23.53 10.99 -20.88
N ILE A 27 22.34 11.38 -20.41
CA ILE A 27 21.76 10.86 -19.17
C ILE A 27 20.94 9.61 -19.50
N ARG A 28 21.28 8.50 -18.86
CA ARG A 28 20.55 7.24 -18.97
C ARG A 28 19.52 7.13 -17.86
N GLY A 29 18.24 7.19 -18.21
CA GLY A 29 17.14 7.16 -17.26
C GLY A 29 15.82 7.45 -17.93
N GLU A 30 14.82 7.67 -17.09
CA GLU A 30 13.46 8.02 -17.45
C GLU A 30 13.11 9.36 -16.80
N ALA A 31 12.33 10.20 -17.49
CA ALA A 31 11.89 11.47 -16.96
C ALA A 31 10.37 11.56 -16.93
N LYS A 32 9.88 12.29 -15.95
CA LYS A 32 8.47 12.66 -15.80
C LYS A 32 8.39 14.17 -15.57
N VAL A 33 7.50 14.85 -16.30
CA VAL A 33 7.18 16.25 -16.06
C VAL A 33 6.27 16.37 -14.84
N VAL A 34 6.65 17.24 -13.93
CA VAL A 34 5.88 17.58 -12.73
C VAL A 34 5.71 19.09 -12.61
N PRO A 35 4.79 19.61 -11.82
CA PRO A 35 4.65 21.02 -11.60
C PRO A 35 5.96 21.69 -11.16
N GLY A 36 6.48 22.57 -12.03
CA GLY A 36 7.70 23.34 -11.77
C GLY A 36 9.01 22.62 -12.07
N GLY A 37 9.00 21.45 -12.74
CA GLY A 37 10.25 20.81 -13.16
C GLY A 37 10.12 19.36 -13.61
N LEU A 38 11.17 18.60 -13.36
CA LEU A 38 11.33 17.20 -13.76
C LEU A 38 11.61 16.31 -12.57
N GLU A 39 11.04 15.12 -12.57
CA GLU A 39 11.50 13.99 -11.79
C GLU A 39 12.28 13.05 -12.71
N ILE A 40 13.44 12.57 -12.25
CA ILE A 40 14.35 11.74 -13.04
C ILE A 40 14.65 10.45 -12.30
N LYS A 41 14.37 9.32 -12.94
CA LYS A 41 14.77 7.98 -12.50
C LYS A 41 16.03 7.59 -13.28
N PHE A 42 17.12 7.31 -12.57
CA PHE A 42 18.39 6.97 -13.18
C PHE A 42 18.53 5.46 -13.40
N ALA A 43 18.90 5.08 -14.62
CA ALA A 43 19.39 3.73 -14.95
C ALA A 43 20.91 3.62 -14.75
N GLU A 44 21.65 4.75 -14.90
CA GLU A 44 23.07 4.87 -14.58
C GLU A 44 23.33 6.25 -13.98
N PHE A 45 24.26 6.35 -13.04
CA PHE A 45 24.69 7.62 -12.46
C PHE A 45 26.19 7.66 -12.25
N ASN A 46 26.80 8.76 -12.69
CA ASN A 46 28.23 9.03 -12.53
C ASN A 46 28.48 10.56 -12.47
N SER A 47 29.72 10.99 -12.32
CA SER A 47 30.08 12.40 -12.23
C SER A 47 29.72 13.24 -13.48
N TYR A 48 29.71 12.63 -14.66
CA TYR A 48 29.24 13.27 -15.88
C TYR A 48 27.73 13.55 -15.82
N THR A 49 26.93 12.61 -15.31
CA THR A 49 25.49 12.74 -15.14
C THR A 49 25.14 13.97 -14.30
N LEU A 50 25.83 14.17 -13.16
CA LEU A 50 25.62 15.34 -12.31
C LEU A 50 25.91 16.66 -13.08
N GLY A 51 27.01 16.72 -13.83
CA GLY A 51 27.34 17.89 -14.66
C GLY A 51 26.30 18.16 -15.76
N ALA A 52 25.77 17.10 -16.38
CA ALA A 52 24.78 17.19 -17.44
C ALA A 52 23.40 17.66 -16.94
N LEU A 53 23.05 17.42 -15.67
CA LEU A 53 21.84 17.97 -15.05
C LEU A 53 21.87 19.51 -15.03
N GLY A 54 23.03 20.12 -14.82
CA GLY A 54 23.31 21.53 -14.99
C GLY A 54 22.25 22.47 -14.42
N SER A 55 21.58 23.24 -15.28
CA SER A 55 20.51 24.17 -14.95
C SER A 55 19.09 23.60 -15.16
N MET A 56 18.95 22.30 -15.32
CA MET A 56 17.62 21.69 -15.48
C MET A 56 16.79 21.92 -14.21
N PRO A 57 15.47 22.14 -14.36
CA PRO A 57 14.58 22.33 -13.22
C PRO A 57 14.23 20.99 -12.56
N VAL A 58 15.23 20.34 -11.96
CA VAL A 58 15.03 19.04 -11.30
C VAL A 58 14.31 19.23 -9.98
N LYS A 59 13.21 18.50 -9.79
CA LYS A 59 12.36 18.47 -8.59
C LYS A 59 12.40 17.13 -7.87
N GLY A 60 12.71 16.06 -8.60
CA GLY A 60 12.76 14.74 -8.03
C GLY A 60 13.88 13.88 -8.60
N LEU A 61 14.44 13.03 -7.76
CA LEU A 61 15.54 12.11 -8.07
C LEU A 61 15.19 10.72 -7.58
N ASP A 62 15.27 9.74 -8.49
CA ASP A 62 15.10 8.34 -8.16
C ASP A 62 16.40 7.56 -8.45
N PHE A 63 17.04 7.12 -7.37
CA PHE A 63 18.28 6.36 -7.40
C PHE A 63 18.08 4.87 -7.10
N ARG A 64 16.86 4.36 -7.03
CA ARG A 64 16.57 2.97 -6.58
C ARG A 64 17.31 1.90 -7.37
N GLU A 65 17.66 2.15 -8.63
CA GLU A 65 18.35 1.20 -9.52
C GLU A 65 19.85 1.45 -9.65
N VAL A 66 20.38 2.47 -8.98
CA VAL A 66 21.79 2.86 -9.07
C VAL A 66 22.41 3.00 -7.68
N LYS A 67 23.74 3.02 -7.60
CA LYS A 67 24.43 3.35 -6.35
C LYS A 67 24.10 4.78 -5.95
N LEU A 68 23.69 4.98 -4.68
CA LEU A 68 23.40 6.31 -4.14
C LEU A 68 24.64 7.22 -4.24
N PRO A 69 24.54 8.36 -4.94
CA PRO A 69 25.60 9.36 -4.95
C PRO A 69 25.60 10.14 -3.61
N LYS A 70 26.57 11.03 -3.45
CA LYS A 70 26.60 11.92 -2.29
C LYS A 70 25.45 12.92 -2.40
N ILE A 71 24.54 12.89 -1.44
CA ILE A 71 23.30 13.68 -1.44
C ILE A 71 23.59 15.19 -1.49
N SER A 72 24.59 15.66 -0.76
CA SER A 72 24.97 17.09 -0.74
C SER A 72 25.39 17.66 -2.09
N ASP A 73 25.76 16.83 -3.07
CA ASP A 73 26.09 17.29 -4.43
C ASP A 73 24.88 17.86 -5.16
N PHE A 74 23.66 17.54 -4.70
CA PHE A 74 22.39 18.03 -5.26
C PHE A 74 21.80 19.23 -4.51
N SER A 75 22.49 19.76 -3.53
CA SER A 75 21.96 20.83 -2.63
C SER A 75 21.50 22.10 -3.35
N HIS A 76 21.97 22.33 -4.58
CA HIS A 76 21.58 23.47 -5.42
C HIS A 76 20.29 23.26 -6.21
N PHE A 77 19.77 22.02 -6.27
CA PHE A 77 18.48 21.71 -6.88
C PHE A 77 17.34 21.83 -5.86
N PRO A 78 16.18 22.34 -6.26
CA PRO A 78 15.01 22.45 -5.38
C PRO A 78 14.27 21.11 -5.27
N ILE A 79 14.95 20.09 -4.76
CA ILE A 79 14.41 18.72 -4.68
C ILE A 79 13.28 18.66 -3.65
N SER A 80 12.14 18.13 -4.08
CA SER A 80 10.97 17.85 -3.24
C SER A 80 10.57 16.36 -3.25
N SER A 81 11.17 15.56 -4.14
CA SER A 81 10.92 14.11 -4.23
C SER A 81 12.27 13.38 -4.32
N LEU A 82 12.47 12.38 -3.46
CA LEU A 82 13.68 11.59 -3.42
C LEU A 82 13.34 10.12 -3.20
N SER A 83 13.92 9.26 -4.03
CA SER A 83 13.93 7.80 -3.82
C SER A 83 15.36 7.29 -3.75
N VAL A 84 15.67 6.52 -2.71
CA VAL A 84 17.01 5.98 -2.49
C VAL A 84 17.02 4.45 -2.60
N PRO A 85 18.16 3.83 -3.01
CA PRO A 85 18.22 2.38 -3.15
C PRO A 85 18.18 1.67 -1.79
N ALA A 86 17.53 0.52 -1.73
CA ALA A 86 17.53 -0.35 -0.57
C ALA A 86 18.98 -0.75 -0.20
N GLY A 87 19.24 -0.88 1.10
CA GLY A 87 20.57 -1.17 1.61
C GLY A 87 21.51 0.04 1.69
N SER A 88 21.05 1.24 1.29
CA SER A 88 21.85 2.46 1.44
C SER A 88 22.04 2.82 2.89
N THR A 89 23.21 3.42 3.17
CA THR A 89 23.55 4.06 4.45
C THR A 89 23.87 5.51 4.19
N PHE A 90 23.20 6.42 4.85
CA PHE A 90 23.50 7.86 4.88
C PHE A 90 22.83 8.47 6.10
N GLU A 91 23.31 9.61 6.53
CA GLU A 91 22.69 10.34 7.64
C GLU A 91 21.43 11.06 7.12
N ILE A 92 20.30 10.93 7.84
CA ILE A 92 19.07 11.64 7.45
C ILE A 92 19.27 13.15 7.44
N SER A 93 20.15 13.67 8.27
CA SER A 93 20.57 15.09 8.28
C SER A 93 21.14 15.57 6.94
N ASP A 94 21.69 14.69 6.11
CA ASP A 94 22.14 15.04 4.76
C ASP A 94 20.99 15.52 3.86
N LEU A 95 19.74 15.18 4.21
CA LEU A 95 18.53 15.61 3.50
C LEU A 95 18.11 17.05 3.84
N ASN A 96 18.63 17.66 4.89
CA ASN A 96 18.22 18.99 5.36
C ASN A 96 18.50 20.13 4.35
N CYS A 97 19.28 19.85 3.31
CA CYS A 97 19.42 20.77 2.17
C CYS A 97 18.18 20.82 1.24
N PHE A 98 17.20 19.92 1.44
CA PHE A 98 15.99 19.82 0.66
C PHE A 98 14.73 20.19 1.47
N GLN A 99 13.59 20.29 0.76
CA GLN A 99 12.26 20.40 1.36
C GLN A 99 11.40 19.25 0.78
N LEU A 100 11.63 18.04 1.32
CA LEU A 100 11.02 16.84 0.78
C LEU A 100 9.53 16.77 1.12
N LYS A 101 8.71 16.58 0.09
CA LYS A 101 7.29 16.19 0.18
C LYS A 101 7.13 14.69 0.00
N THR A 102 7.98 14.09 -0.83
CA THR A 102 7.98 12.66 -1.10
C THR A 102 9.35 12.07 -0.79
N PHE A 103 9.36 11.07 0.08
CA PHE A 103 10.57 10.33 0.38
C PHE A 103 10.33 8.83 0.35
N ASN A 104 11.02 8.14 -0.57
CA ASN A 104 11.03 6.70 -0.62
C ASN A 104 12.40 6.17 -0.17
N ALA A 105 12.40 5.62 1.03
CA ALA A 105 13.58 5.07 1.71
C ALA A 105 13.40 3.59 2.07
N GLU A 106 12.67 2.83 1.22
CA GLU A 106 12.44 1.40 1.45
C GLU A 106 13.76 0.66 1.65
N GLY A 107 13.89 -0.03 2.78
CA GLY A 107 15.04 -0.91 3.08
C GLY A 107 16.35 -0.20 3.34
N ILE A 108 16.39 1.11 3.62
CA ILE A 108 17.62 1.76 4.08
C ILE A 108 18.05 1.22 5.45
N LEU A 109 19.36 1.29 5.73
CA LEU A 109 19.95 0.69 6.93
C LEU A 109 20.06 1.65 8.12
N GLY A 110 19.54 2.88 8.01
CA GLY A 110 19.50 3.86 9.10
C GLY A 110 18.55 3.44 10.22
N GLU A 111 18.81 3.95 11.43
CA GLU A 111 17.96 3.72 12.62
C GLU A 111 17.39 5.02 13.19
N ASP A 112 17.98 6.17 12.88
CA ASP A 112 17.54 7.48 13.31
C ASP A 112 16.80 8.19 12.18
N PHE A 113 15.54 8.55 12.44
CA PHE A 113 14.65 9.21 11.50
C PHE A 113 14.12 10.55 11.99
N ASP A 114 14.62 11.06 13.13
CA ASP A 114 14.09 12.26 13.81
C ASP A 114 14.15 13.50 12.90
N GLU A 115 15.21 13.64 12.13
CA GLU A 115 15.42 14.75 11.19
C GLU A 115 14.38 14.79 10.05
N LEU A 116 13.62 13.72 9.83
CA LEU A 116 12.48 13.74 8.88
C LEU A 116 11.40 14.73 9.30
N SER A 117 11.32 15.09 10.59
CA SER A 117 10.43 16.12 11.10
C SER A 117 10.67 17.52 10.49
N ASN A 118 11.86 17.76 9.93
CA ASN A 118 12.24 19.01 9.25
C ASN A 118 11.65 19.16 7.83
N HIS A 119 10.99 18.13 7.33
CA HIS A 119 10.49 18.09 5.95
C HIS A 119 8.95 18.16 5.91
N PRO A 120 8.36 18.87 4.93
CA PRO A 120 6.91 18.93 4.73
C PRO A 120 6.38 17.66 4.04
N LEU A 121 6.61 16.50 4.64
CA LEU A 121 6.28 15.20 4.05
C LEU A 121 4.79 15.02 3.85
N GLU A 122 4.42 14.62 2.65
CA GLU A 122 3.08 14.20 2.22
C GLU A 122 3.06 12.69 1.93
N PHE A 123 4.15 12.14 1.34
CA PHE A 123 4.31 10.73 0.98
C PHE A 123 5.61 10.17 1.55
N LEU A 124 5.51 9.16 2.41
CA LEU A 124 6.66 8.55 3.09
C LEU A 124 6.64 7.03 3.00
N ASN A 125 7.68 6.46 2.42
CA ASN A 125 7.91 5.01 2.42
C ASN A 125 9.16 4.66 3.22
N LEU A 126 8.95 4.02 4.36
CA LEU A 126 9.98 3.45 5.23
C LEU A 126 9.86 1.92 5.35
N ALA A 127 9.19 1.26 4.39
CA ALA A 127 9.05 -0.19 4.41
C ALA A 127 10.40 -0.90 4.58
N ARG A 128 10.42 -1.96 5.38
CA ARG A 128 11.62 -2.80 5.62
C ARG A 128 12.81 -2.06 6.21
N THR A 129 12.55 -0.96 6.93
CA THR A 129 13.56 -0.27 7.73
C THR A 129 13.47 -0.70 9.19
N LYS A 130 14.42 -0.25 10.00
CA LYS A 130 14.44 -0.49 11.44
C LYS A 130 13.74 0.59 12.25
N VAL A 131 12.88 1.39 11.61
CA VAL A 131 12.11 2.41 12.33
C VAL A 131 11.24 1.78 13.41
N LYS A 132 11.25 2.38 14.61
CA LYS A 132 10.49 1.95 15.81
C LYS A 132 9.67 3.09 16.39
N ASP A 133 10.13 4.31 16.21
CA ASP A 133 9.53 5.54 16.70
C ASP A 133 8.91 6.30 15.53
N LEU A 134 7.74 6.88 15.73
CA LEU A 134 7.00 7.67 14.75
C LEU A 134 6.83 9.13 15.17
N SER A 135 7.53 9.60 16.19
CA SER A 135 7.41 10.97 16.70
C SER A 135 7.70 12.03 15.64
N PHE A 136 8.60 11.74 14.69
CA PHE A 136 8.89 12.61 13.53
C PHE A 136 7.68 12.81 12.60
N CYS A 137 6.69 11.91 12.63
CA CYS A 137 5.46 12.03 11.84
C CYS A 137 4.40 12.92 12.50
N ARG A 138 4.53 13.26 13.78
CA ARG A 138 3.44 13.88 14.57
C ARG A 138 2.87 15.15 13.95
N GLU A 139 3.73 16.01 13.44
CA GLU A 139 3.36 17.29 12.82
C GLU A 139 3.31 17.21 11.28
N ALA A 140 3.67 16.07 10.71
CA ALA A 140 3.62 15.86 9.27
C ALA A 140 2.16 15.84 8.78
N GLN A 141 1.95 16.28 7.54
CA GLN A 141 0.64 16.25 6.88
C GLN A 141 0.60 15.10 5.88
N LEU A 142 0.91 13.88 6.35
CA LEU A 142 1.00 12.70 5.50
C LEU A 142 -0.34 12.38 4.85
N GLU A 143 -0.28 12.11 3.56
CA GLU A 143 -1.37 11.54 2.76
C GLU A 143 -1.20 10.03 2.59
N SER A 144 0.05 9.56 2.51
CA SER A 144 0.39 8.14 2.40
C SER A 144 1.61 7.79 3.23
N LEU A 145 1.51 6.71 4.03
CA LEU A 145 2.59 6.19 4.87
C LEU A 145 2.72 4.68 4.69
N ASN A 146 3.90 4.23 4.29
CA ASN A 146 4.22 2.81 4.20
C ASN A 146 5.27 2.43 5.25
N LEU A 147 4.86 1.54 6.17
CA LEU A 147 5.68 0.97 7.25
C LEU A 147 5.75 -0.56 7.14
N GLU A 148 5.50 -1.12 5.94
CA GLU A 148 5.54 -2.57 5.71
C GLU A 148 6.81 -3.20 6.29
N GLN A 149 6.65 -4.23 7.14
CA GLN A 149 7.75 -4.98 7.74
C GLN A 149 8.71 -4.12 8.59
N CYS A 150 8.21 -3.05 9.19
CA CYS A 150 8.94 -2.30 10.21
C CYS A 150 8.70 -2.91 11.61
N GLU A 151 9.55 -2.55 12.57
CA GLU A 151 9.44 -3.04 13.96
C GLU A 151 8.51 -2.17 14.83
N ILE A 152 7.48 -1.59 14.23
CA ILE A 152 6.49 -0.76 14.91
C ILE A 152 5.49 -1.63 15.66
N SER A 153 5.30 -1.36 16.93
CA SER A 153 4.27 -2.03 17.77
C SER A 153 3.22 -1.05 18.31
N ASN A 154 3.45 0.25 18.20
CA ASN A 154 2.59 1.29 18.74
C ASN A 154 2.46 2.47 17.76
N LEU A 155 1.22 2.91 17.53
CA LEU A 155 0.90 4.02 16.65
C LEU A 155 0.66 5.34 17.39
N SER A 156 0.73 5.37 18.73
CA SER A 156 0.38 6.57 19.53
C SER A 156 1.20 7.81 19.16
N GLN A 157 2.42 7.61 18.69
CA GLN A 157 3.32 8.70 18.28
C GLN A 157 2.99 9.26 16.89
N LEU A 158 2.25 8.53 16.06
CA LEU A 158 1.81 9.00 14.73
C LEU A 158 0.97 10.28 14.86
N GLY A 159 0.28 10.47 16.00
CA GLY A 159 -0.59 11.60 16.21
C GLY A 159 -1.84 11.59 15.35
N SER A 160 -2.57 12.70 15.31
CA SER A 160 -3.78 12.82 14.51
C SER A 160 -3.44 13.23 13.07
N GLN A 161 -3.41 12.26 12.17
CA GLN A 161 -3.12 12.47 10.74
C GLN A 161 -4.40 12.81 9.98
N LYS A 162 -4.73 14.09 9.87
CA LYS A 162 -5.99 14.57 9.24
C LYS A 162 -6.06 14.40 7.73
N LYS A 163 -4.94 14.07 7.08
CA LYS A 163 -4.87 13.89 5.62
C LYS A 163 -4.52 12.46 5.21
N LEU A 164 -4.20 11.58 6.17
CA LEU A 164 -3.72 10.23 5.88
C LEU A 164 -4.82 9.36 5.28
N ARG A 165 -4.73 9.12 3.97
CA ARG A 165 -5.66 8.30 3.20
C ARG A 165 -5.17 6.87 3.02
N GLU A 166 -3.85 6.67 3.06
CA GLU A 166 -3.23 5.40 2.81
C GLU A 166 -2.24 5.04 3.90
N LEU A 167 -2.42 3.88 4.52
CA LEU A 167 -1.54 3.37 5.56
C LEU A 167 -1.26 1.87 5.36
N ASN A 168 0.01 1.53 5.16
CA ASN A 168 0.44 0.14 5.09
C ASN A 168 1.23 -0.24 6.36
N LEU A 169 0.65 -1.15 7.14
CA LEU A 169 1.23 -1.73 8.36
C LEU A 169 1.49 -3.25 8.20
N PHE A 170 1.64 -3.74 6.96
CA PHE A 170 1.84 -5.18 6.73
C PHE A 170 3.01 -5.73 7.54
N LYS A 171 2.74 -6.78 8.34
CA LYS A 171 3.76 -7.45 9.18
C LYS A 171 4.58 -6.50 10.07
N CYS A 172 3.95 -5.48 10.61
CA CYS A 172 4.41 -4.81 11.83
C CYS A 172 4.08 -5.68 13.05
N LYS A 173 4.12 -5.18 14.23
CA LYS A 173 3.74 -5.91 15.46
C LYS A 173 2.60 -5.20 16.17
N ILE A 174 1.68 -4.63 15.39
CA ILE A 174 0.58 -3.79 15.89
C ILE A 174 -0.51 -4.67 16.52
N GLU A 175 -0.90 -4.35 17.74
CA GLU A 175 -2.03 -4.95 18.46
C GLU A 175 -3.21 -3.99 18.57
N GLU A 176 -2.92 -2.68 18.67
CA GLU A 176 -3.90 -1.62 18.92
C GLU A 176 -3.87 -0.55 17.83
N ILE A 177 -5.05 -0.14 17.38
CA ILE A 177 -5.22 0.87 16.31
C ILE A 177 -6.15 2.02 16.74
N SER A 178 -6.32 2.26 18.04
CA SER A 178 -7.16 3.34 18.57
C SER A 178 -6.78 4.72 18.04
N THR A 179 -5.50 4.94 17.74
CA THR A 179 -5.00 6.18 17.10
C THR A 179 -5.61 6.46 15.72
N LEU A 180 -6.17 5.44 15.05
CA LEU A 180 -6.77 5.60 13.72
C LEU A 180 -8.24 6.01 13.75
N GLU A 181 -8.82 6.19 14.95
CA GLU A 181 -10.19 6.66 15.10
C GLU A 181 -10.37 8.04 14.43
N GLU A 182 -11.47 8.20 13.69
CA GLU A 182 -11.79 9.40 12.90
C GLU A 182 -10.75 9.79 11.83
N SER A 183 -9.81 8.89 11.50
CA SER A 183 -8.86 9.17 10.42
C SER A 183 -9.55 9.11 9.04
N PRO A 184 -9.12 9.92 8.05
CA PRO A 184 -9.70 9.89 6.70
C PRO A 184 -9.17 8.74 5.84
N LEU A 185 -8.84 7.60 6.45
CA LEU A 185 -8.25 6.44 5.76
C LEU A 185 -9.23 5.85 4.74
N GLU A 186 -8.75 5.75 3.51
CA GLU A 186 -9.43 5.09 2.39
C GLU A 186 -8.82 3.71 2.12
N ASN A 187 -7.51 3.57 2.25
CA ASN A 187 -6.75 2.34 1.99
C ASN A 187 -5.92 1.94 3.20
N LEU A 188 -6.19 0.77 3.76
CA LEU A 188 -5.51 0.29 4.96
C LEU A 188 -5.09 -1.17 4.83
N ASN A 189 -3.82 -1.46 5.12
CA ASN A 189 -3.32 -2.81 5.23
C ASN A 189 -2.86 -3.11 6.66
N LEU A 190 -3.58 -3.97 7.33
CA LEU A 190 -3.30 -4.48 8.69
C LEU A 190 -2.79 -5.92 8.69
N SER A 191 -2.57 -6.52 7.52
CA SER A 191 -2.27 -7.95 7.39
C SER A 191 -1.01 -8.36 8.15
N GLY A 192 -1.04 -9.54 8.78
CA GLY A 192 0.09 -10.09 9.52
C GLY A 192 0.35 -9.43 10.88
N ASN A 193 -0.64 -8.72 11.43
CA ASN A 193 -0.60 -8.13 12.77
C ASN A 193 -1.57 -8.84 13.71
N PRO A 194 -1.28 -8.95 15.01
CA PRO A 194 -2.13 -9.64 15.98
C PRO A 194 -3.34 -8.80 16.45
N ILE A 195 -3.89 -7.96 15.56
CA ILE A 195 -5.04 -7.09 15.82
C ILE A 195 -6.30 -7.94 15.97
N SER A 196 -7.11 -7.65 17.00
CA SER A 196 -8.40 -8.28 17.25
C SER A 196 -9.58 -7.31 17.31
N ASN A 197 -9.32 -6.01 17.52
CA ASN A 197 -10.36 -4.98 17.60
C ASN A 197 -10.17 -3.93 16.49
N ILE A 198 -11.22 -3.77 15.66
CA ILE A 198 -11.29 -2.77 14.59
C ILE A 198 -12.38 -1.71 14.82
N SER A 199 -12.91 -1.60 16.04
CA SER A 199 -13.89 -0.56 16.39
C SER A 199 -13.44 0.86 16.00
N PRO A 200 -12.13 1.23 16.11
CA PRO A 200 -11.67 2.54 15.68
C PRO A 200 -11.87 2.85 14.18
N LEU A 201 -12.11 1.82 13.36
CA LEU A 201 -12.31 2.00 11.92
C LEU A 201 -13.76 2.33 11.53
N ALA A 202 -14.70 2.34 12.48
CA ALA A 202 -16.14 2.50 12.22
C ALA A 202 -16.49 3.82 11.52
N SER A 203 -15.70 4.87 11.71
CA SER A 203 -15.88 6.20 11.11
C SER A 203 -14.95 6.48 9.92
N CYS A 204 -14.04 5.56 9.61
CA CYS A 204 -13.11 5.73 8.50
C CYS A 204 -13.80 5.47 7.15
N PRO A 205 -13.57 6.31 6.11
CA PRO A 205 -14.15 6.12 4.78
C PRO A 205 -13.42 5.04 3.96
N LEU A 206 -13.22 3.85 4.56
CA LEU A 206 -12.44 2.77 3.98
C LEU A 206 -13.07 2.22 2.69
N LYS A 207 -12.27 2.19 1.63
CA LYS A 207 -12.57 1.57 0.33
C LYS A 207 -11.82 0.24 0.16
N GLU A 208 -10.56 0.20 0.59
CA GLU A 208 -9.73 -1.00 0.51
C GLU A 208 -9.20 -1.36 1.89
N LEU A 209 -9.43 -2.60 2.32
CA LEU A 209 -9.01 -3.11 3.61
C LEU A 209 -8.41 -4.51 3.49
N GLU A 210 -7.19 -4.67 3.98
CA GLU A 210 -6.51 -5.95 4.07
C GLU A 210 -6.24 -6.33 5.51
N MET A 211 -6.77 -7.47 5.92
CA MET A 211 -6.68 -8.01 7.28
C MET A 211 -6.31 -9.50 7.28
N ARG A 212 -5.43 -9.90 6.37
CA ARG A 212 -4.97 -11.30 6.27
C ARG A 212 -4.18 -11.67 7.51
N ALA A 213 -4.40 -12.89 8.02
CA ALA A 213 -3.68 -13.40 9.19
C ALA A 213 -3.69 -12.44 10.39
N THR A 214 -4.86 -11.88 10.68
CA THR A 214 -5.17 -11.11 11.91
C THR A 214 -5.99 -11.97 12.87
N ARG A 215 -6.32 -11.42 14.06
CA ARG A 215 -7.21 -12.07 15.05
C ARG A 215 -8.63 -11.50 15.05
N ILE A 216 -8.99 -10.75 13.99
CA ILE A 216 -10.30 -10.12 13.84
C ILE A 216 -11.33 -11.19 13.54
N ASN A 217 -12.41 -11.24 14.32
CA ASN A 217 -13.52 -12.19 14.21
C ASN A 217 -14.87 -11.53 13.93
N SER A 218 -15.01 -10.20 14.09
CA SER A 218 -16.22 -9.45 13.75
C SER A 218 -15.93 -8.32 12.76
N LEU A 219 -16.84 -8.16 11.77
CA LEU A 219 -16.84 -7.08 10.80
C LEU A 219 -17.87 -5.99 11.13
N ASP A 220 -18.52 -6.04 12.29
CA ASP A 220 -19.57 -5.09 12.68
C ASP A 220 -19.15 -3.61 12.58
N PRO A 221 -17.90 -3.23 12.95
CA PRO A 221 -17.47 -1.85 12.80
C PRO A 221 -17.46 -1.34 11.35
N LEU A 222 -17.38 -2.25 10.37
CA LEU A 222 -17.27 -1.89 8.95
C LEU A 222 -18.62 -1.71 8.25
N ARG A 223 -19.73 -1.86 8.96
CA ARG A 223 -21.10 -1.86 8.40
C ARG A 223 -21.42 -0.67 7.49
N ASN A 224 -20.89 0.50 7.79
CA ASN A 224 -21.16 1.73 7.08
C ASN A 224 -19.96 2.22 6.23
N CYS A 225 -18.88 1.43 6.16
CA CYS A 225 -17.74 1.78 5.34
C CYS A 225 -18.07 1.61 3.85
N PRO A 226 -17.61 2.49 2.97
CA PRO A 226 -17.78 2.37 1.51
C PRO A 226 -16.80 1.33 0.91
N LEU A 227 -16.72 0.14 1.54
CA LEU A 227 -15.76 -0.90 1.17
C LEU A 227 -16.04 -1.43 -0.24
N GLU A 228 -15.02 -1.39 -1.09
CA GLU A 228 -15.00 -1.95 -2.43
C GLU A 228 -14.14 -3.21 -2.53
N ASN A 229 -13.06 -3.29 -1.74
CA ASN A 229 -12.12 -4.40 -1.75
C ASN A 229 -11.79 -4.85 -0.32
N LEU A 230 -12.08 -6.10 0.00
CA LEU A 230 -11.84 -6.68 1.32
C LEU A 230 -11.05 -8.00 1.23
N GLN A 231 -9.95 -8.09 1.99
CA GLN A 231 -9.06 -9.25 1.99
C GLN A 231 -8.93 -9.82 3.42
N LEU A 232 -9.47 -11.01 3.64
CA LEU A 232 -9.60 -11.66 4.96
C LEU A 232 -8.81 -12.98 5.15
N PRO A 233 -8.05 -13.53 4.17
CA PRO A 233 -7.46 -14.86 4.33
C PRO A 233 -6.72 -15.05 5.66
N GLY A 234 -7.02 -16.15 6.37
CA GLY A 234 -6.37 -16.46 7.64
C GLY A 234 -6.85 -15.64 8.84
N SER A 235 -7.92 -14.85 8.71
CA SER A 235 -8.64 -14.28 9.85
C SER A 235 -9.67 -15.28 10.40
N PRO A 236 -10.10 -15.17 11.67
CA PRO A 236 -11.13 -16.04 12.25
C PRO A 236 -12.57 -15.54 12.00
N VAL A 237 -12.81 -14.77 10.91
CA VAL A 237 -14.15 -14.31 10.53
C VAL A 237 -14.98 -15.48 10.03
N THR A 238 -16.22 -15.60 10.52
CA THR A 238 -17.21 -16.60 10.10
C THR A 238 -18.50 -15.98 9.56
N LEU A 239 -18.76 -14.70 9.85
CA LEU A 239 -20.00 -13.99 9.47
C LEU A 239 -19.67 -12.77 8.61
N LEU A 240 -20.34 -12.66 7.46
CA LEU A 240 -20.19 -11.55 6.50
C LEU A 240 -21.40 -10.59 6.51
N GLY A 241 -22.48 -10.92 7.22
CA GLY A 241 -23.74 -10.16 7.19
C GLY A 241 -23.60 -8.67 7.51
N SER A 242 -22.66 -8.30 8.37
CA SER A 242 -22.42 -6.89 8.75
C SER A 242 -22.00 -6.00 7.57
N ILE A 243 -21.38 -6.59 6.54
CA ILE A 243 -20.89 -5.86 5.36
C ILE A 243 -21.76 -6.06 4.12
N SER A 244 -22.93 -6.70 4.26
CA SER A 244 -23.82 -7.01 3.12
C SER A 244 -24.34 -5.75 2.40
N SER A 245 -24.44 -4.62 3.10
CA SER A 245 -24.82 -3.33 2.53
C SER A 245 -23.65 -2.52 1.97
N CYS A 246 -22.42 -2.95 2.19
CA CYS A 246 -21.24 -2.29 1.65
C CYS A 246 -21.10 -2.56 0.14
N PRO A 247 -20.55 -1.62 -0.67
CA PRO A 247 -20.41 -1.80 -2.12
C PRO A 247 -19.22 -2.69 -2.49
N VAL A 248 -19.06 -3.83 -1.80
CA VAL A 248 -17.92 -4.73 -1.99
C VAL A 248 -17.98 -5.38 -3.36
N GLN A 249 -16.99 -5.08 -4.20
CA GLN A 249 -16.81 -5.65 -5.53
C GLN A 249 -15.78 -6.79 -5.54
N LYS A 250 -14.79 -6.75 -4.64
CA LYS A 250 -13.74 -7.75 -4.54
C LYS A 250 -13.65 -8.28 -3.11
N LEU A 251 -13.94 -9.56 -2.94
CA LEU A 251 -13.90 -10.24 -1.64
C LEU A 251 -12.97 -11.45 -1.69
N ASN A 252 -12.04 -11.53 -0.75
CA ASN A 252 -11.18 -12.70 -0.59
C ASN A 252 -11.34 -13.30 0.80
N ILE A 253 -11.91 -14.48 0.86
CA ILE A 253 -12.19 -15.27 2.05
C ILE A 253 -11.53 -16.67 1.99
N VAL A 254 -10.45 -16.81 1.20
CA VAL A 254 -9.71 -18.08 1.10
C VAL A 254 -9.30 -18.58 2.48
N GLY A 255 -9.61 -19.84 2.77
CA GLY A 255 -9.31 -20.52 4.03
C GLY A 255 -10.31 -20.27 5.16
N LEU A 256 -11.29 -19.38 4.98
CA LEU A 256 -12.32 -19.11 5.98
C LEU A 256 -13.46 -20.12 5.89
N LYS A 257 -14.07 -20.42 7.05
CA LYS A 257 -15.30 -21.20 7.16
C LYS A 257 -16.45 -20.20 7.41
N ILE A 258 -17.10 -19.76 6.35
CA ILE A 258 -18.24 -18.85 6.44
C ILE A 258 -19.51 -19.64 6.78
N GLU A 259 -20.32 -19.14 7.70
CA GLU A 259 -21.54 -19.80 8.18
C GLU A 259 -22.76 -19.54 7.30
N ASP A 260 -22.81 -18.38 6.62
CA ASP A 260 -23.92 -17.99 5.76
C ASP A 260 -23.43 -17.21 4.53
N PHE A 261 -23.62 -17.80 3.34
CA PHE A 261 -23.29 -17.20 2.05
C PHE A 261 -24.45 -16.39 1.45
N ALA A 262 -25.69 -16.47 1.99
CA ALA A 262 -26.84 -15.75 1.43
C ALA A 262 -26.65 -14.24 1.39
N CYS A 263 -25.90 -13.69 2.34
CA CYS A 263 -25.59 -12.26 2.38
C CYS A 263 -24.79 -11.76 1.15
N LEU A 264 -24.07 -12.65 0.43
CA LEU A 264 -23.31 -12.29 -0.78
C LEU A 264 -24.22 -11.87 -1.95
N GLN A 265 -25.46 -12.36 -1.99
CA GLN A 265 -26.44 -11.99 -3.02
C GLN A 265 -26.85 -10.50 -2.96
N GLN A 266 -26.59 -9.83 -1.83
CA GLN A 266 -26.87 -8.40 -1.64
C GLN A 266 -25.69 -7.51 -2.03
N MET A 267 -24.52 -8.08 -2.25
CA MET A 267 -23.29 -7.35 -2.57
C MET A 267 -23.07 -7.23 -4.09
N PRO A 268 -22.57 -6.12 -4.62
CA PRO A 268 -22.26 -5.97 -6.04
C PRO A 268 -20.92 -6.66 -6.41
N LEU A 269 -20.77 -7.93 -6.00
CA LEU A 269 -19.54 -8.69 -6.20
C LEU A 269 -19.24 -8.89 -7.69
N LYS A 270 -17.98 -8.64 -8.06
CA LYS A 270 -17.38 -8.97 -9.36
C LYS A 270 -16.31 -10.05 -9.23
N SER A 271 -15.60 -10.07 -8.10
CA SER A 271 -14.54 -11.03 -7.84
C SER A 271 -14.68 -11.62 -6.45
N LEU A 272 -14.73 -12.94 -6.37
CA LEU A 272 -14.77 -13.70 -5.12
C LEU A 272 -13.65 -14.75 -5.13
N ALA A 273 -12.84 -14.75 -4.08
CA ALA A 273 -11.84 -15.78 -3.83
C ALA A 273 -12.19 -16.55 -2.56
N LEU A 274 -12.28 -17.86 -2.62
CA LEU A 274 -12.69 -18.74 -1.51
C LEU A 274 -12.04 -20.11 -1.60
N SER A 275 -12.23 -20.94 -0.56
CA SER A 275 -11.76 -22.34 -0.51
C SER A 275 -12.91 -23.29 -0.76
N PRO A 276 -12.91 -24.04 -1.88
CA PRO A 276 -14.00 -24.95 -2.25
C PRO A 276 -14.27 -26.06 -1.23
N ASP A 277 -13.21 -26.52 -0.54
CA ASP A 277 -13.29 -27.54 0.51
C ASP A 277 -14.03 -27.08 1.80
N LYS A 278 -14.42 -25.81 1.86
CA LYS A 278 -15.16 -25.22 2.99
C LYS A 278 -16.64 -25.01 2.68
N LEU A 279 -17.09 -25.28 1.45
CA LEU A 279 -18.45 -25.04 1.00
C LEU A 279 -19.35 -26.26 1.27
N SER A 280 -20.60 -26.02 1.67
CA SER A 280 -21.68 -26.99 1.55
C SER A 280 -22.29 -26.98 0.14
N THR A 281 -23.13 -27.95 -0.18
CA THR A 281 -23.87 -27.99 -1.45
C THR A 281 -24.76 -26.75 -1.61
N ASN A 282 -25.42 -26.30 -0.55
CA ASN A 282 -26.25 -25.09 -0.56
C ASN A 282 -25.42 -23.83 -0.82
N ASP A 283 -24.22 -23.71 -0.23
CA ASP A 283 -23.34 -22.57 -0.46
C ASP A 283 -22.88 -22.52 -1.92
N PHE A 284 -22.62 -23.68 -2.52
CA PHE A 284 -22.24 -23.78 -3.90
C PHE A 284 -23.37 -23.33 -4.86
N GLU A 285 -24.62 -23.69 -4.57
CA GLU A 285 -25.80 -23.23 -5.31
C GLU A 285 -25.92 -21.69 -5.24
N ILE A 286 -25.77 -21.11 -4.04
CA ILE A 286 -25.78 -19.65 -3.87
C ILE A 286 -24.69 -19.00 -4.71
N ILE A 287 -23.47 -19.53 -4.69
CA ILE A 287 -22.32 -18.97 -5.42
C ILE A 287 -22.53 -19.07 -6.94
N GLN A 288 -23.15 -20.14 -7.44
CA GLN A 288 -23.49 -20.27 -8.86
C GLN A 288 -24.46 -19.20 -9.37
N GLU A 289 -25.35 -18.71 -8.50
CA GLU A 289 -26.30 -17.64 -8.82
C GLU A 289 -25.66 -16.24 -8.85
N LEU A 290 -24.43 -16.09 -8.28
CA LEU A 290 -23.72 -14.81 -8.30
C LEU A 290 -23.16 -14.53 -9.71
N ASN A 291 -23.41 -13.34 -10.23
CA ASN A 291 -22.88 -12.89 -11.52
C ASN A 291 -21.45 -12.38 -11.36
N LEU A 292 -20.49 -13.29 -11.22
CA LEU A 292 -19.08 -12.99 -10.96
C LEU A 292 -18.26 -12.97 -12.26
N ASP A 293 -17.44 -11.94 -12.45
CA ASP A 293 -16.40 -11.91 -13.49
C ASP A 293 -15.31 -12.94 -13.16
N TYR A 294 -14.92 -13.02 -11.87
CA TYR A 294 -13.84 -13.87 -11.38
C TYR A 294 -14.27 -14.64 -10.13
N LEU A 295 -14.15 -15.97 -10.19
CA LEU A 295 -14.30 -16.86 -9.03
C LEU A 295 -13.01 -17.67 -8.89
N LEU A 296 -12.32 -17.53 -7.77
CA LEU A 296 -10.95 -18.00 -7.59
C LEU A 296 -10.83 -18.96 -6.40
N GLY A 297 -10.13 -20.05 -6.60
CA GLY A 297 -9.67 -20.94 -5.54
C GLY A 297 -8.28 -20.56 -5.01
N PRO A 298 -7.76 -21.31 -4.03
CA PRO A 298 -6.41 -21.10 -3.51
C PRO A 298 -5.36 -21.28 -4.62
N GLY A 299 -4.58 -20.19 -4.87
CA GLY A 299 -3.50 -20.19 -5.85
C GLY A 299 -3.91 -20.01 -7.31
N ASP A 300 -5.20 -19.82 -7.60
CA ASP A 300 -5.65 -19.55 -8.95
C ASP A 300 -5.13 -18.22 -9.51
N PRO A 301 -4.90 -18.12 -10.83
CA PRO A 301 -4.57 -16.84 -11.48
C PRO A 301 -5.67 -15.80 -11.26
N LYS A 302 -5.29 -14.55 -11.05
CA LYS A 302 -6.22 -13.47 -10.71
C LYS A 302 -7.21 -13.07 -11.82
N ASP A 303 -6.90 -13.45 -13.05
CA ASP A 303 -7.66 -13.18 -14.27
C ASP A 303 -8.45 -14.42 -14.76
N GLN A 304 -8.50 -15.48 -13.95
CA GLN A 304 -9.25 -16.68 -14.26
C GLN A 304 -10.75 -16.41 -14.16
N GLY A 305 -11.47 -16.59 -15.27
CA GLY A 305 -12.92 -16.45 -15.30
C GLY A 305 -13.65 -17.48 -14.42
N SER A 306 -14.86 -17.13 -13.96
CA SER A 306 -15.65 -17.94 -13.02
C SER A 306 -15.98 -19.36 -13.53
N SER A 307 -16.17 -19.56 -14.85
CA SER A 307 -16.45 -20.87 -15.44
C SER A 307 -15.37 -21.92 -15.16
N VAL A 308 -14.10 -21.50 -15.18
CA VAL A 308 -12.95 -22.38 -14.93
C VAL A 308 -12.94 -22.90 -13.50
N PHE A 309 -13.41 -22.11 -12.55
CA PHE A 309 -13.55 -22.54 -11.16
C PHE A 309 -14.51 -23.72 -11.03
N PHE A 310 -15.69 -23.62 -11.64
CA PHE A 310 -16.72 -24.69 -11.58
C PHE A 310 -16.24 -25.99 -12.24
N GLU A 311 -15.52 -25.91 -13.35
CA GLU A 311 -14.90 -27.10 -13.98
C GLU A 311 -13.83 -27.71 -13.07
N LYS A 312 -12.91 -26.92 -12.58
CA LYS A 312 -11.77 -27.37 -11.76
C LYS A 312 -12.19 -28.02 -10.44
N TYR A 313 -13.21 -27.48 -9.79
CA TYR A 313 -13.63 -27.89 -8.45
C TYR A 313 -14.94 -28.70 -8.44
N SER A 314 -15.45 -29.13 -9.61
CA SER A 314 -16.70 -29.91 -9.73
C SER A 314 -16.73 -31.16 -8.86
N SER A 315 -15.59 -31.82 -8.64
CA SER A 315 -15.50 -33.06 -7.86
C SER A 315 -15.83 -32.87 -6.36
N TYR A 316 -15.76 -31.65 -5.82
CA TYR A 316 -16.14 -31.37 -4.43
C TYR A 316 -17.66 -31.39 -4.19
N PHE A 317 -18.47 -31.34 -5.28
CA PHE A 317 -19.92 -31.14 -5.21
C PHE A 317 -20.71 -32.25 -5.92
N GLN A 318 -20.01 -33.25 -6.44
CA GLN A 318 -20.64 -34.46 -7.02
C GLN A 318 -20.82 -35.53 -5.95
N THR A 319 -21.80 -35.34 -5.06
CA THR A 319 -22.24 -36.39 -4.12
C THR A 319 -23.71 -36.68 -4.29
#